data_9edefefbc63f4458b620f9771c046c9f
#
_entry.id   9edefefbc63f4458b620f9771c046c9f
#
_cell.length_a   1.000
_cell.length_b   1.000
_cell.length_c   1.000
_cell.angle_alpha   90.00
_cell.angle_beta   90.00
_cell.angle_gamma   90.00
#
_symmetry.space_group_name_H-M   'P 1'
#
loop_
_entity.id
_entity.type
_entity.pdbx_description
1 polymer ?
#
loop_
_entity_poly.entity_id
_entity_poly.type
_entity_poly.pdbx_seq_one_letter_code
_entity_poly.pdbx_strand_id
1 'polypeptide(L)'
;DDPQRQDVMPTGNTDWIKTLFGNSFTHEHSLSVNGGTDKIQYYLSANYLDQGGLLKFGDDNKQRYSFTAKINADLTKWLKISYSMRFNRTDYEAPSFAGGDIKSNVFYFDVGRYWPVIPVVDPNGFYTVESKIYQLTEGGRYKSQKDVMAHQLAFIVEPIKDWKINVELNYRSNYNFNHTDYQTVYGYDVSKNPYIIANQTSSVTEYAYKSNFFNPNIFTEYGKSLESGHNFKVMLGFQSELFKQRDITASQDGIMSEVATLNTTQTNAQNRGGYS
;
A
#
# COMPACT_ATOMS: atom_id res chain seq x y z
N ASP A 1 -27.24 -5.26 37.94
CA ASP A 1 -27.76 -4.95 36.62
C ASP A 1 -27.01 -3.73 36.10
N ASP A 2 -26.09 -3.95 35.20
CA ASP A 2 -25.36 -2.89 34.52
C ASP A 2 -26.28 -2.34 33.41
N PRO A 3 -26.78 -1.11 33.50
CA PRO A 3 -27.68 -0.57 32.45
C PRO A 3 -26.97 -0.40 31.08
N GLN A 4 -25.66 -0.54 31.03
CA GLN A 4 -24.87 -0.55 29.79
C GLN A 4 -24.79 -1.96 29.16
N ARG A 5 -25.11 -3.00 29.89
CA ARG A 5 -25.28 -4.32 29.29
C ARG A 5 -26.63 -4.35 28.59
N GLN A 6 -26.56 -4.45 27.29
CA GLN A 6 -27.66 -5.07 26.54
C GLN A 6 -27.82 -6.47 27.17
N ASP A 7 -28.78 -6.68 28.02
CA ASP A 7 -29.11 -8.00 28.54
C ASP A 7 -29.61 -8.88 27.37
N VAL A 8 -28.72 -9.13 26.44
CA VAL A 8 -28.92 -10.08 25.39
C VAL A 8 -28.75 -11.43 26.05
N MET A 9 -29.83 -12.06 26.38
CA MET A 9 -29.81 -13.48 26.75
C MET A 9 -29.00 -14.20 25.66
N PRO A 10 -28.01 -15.03 26.03
CA PRO A 10 -27.18 -15.74 25.06
C PRO A 10 -28.02 -16.83 24.34
N THR A 11 -28.88 -16.39 23.43
CA THR A 11 -29.82 -17.23 22.69
C THR A 11 -29.48 -17.36 21.21
N GLY A 12 -28.35 -16.71 20.79
CA GLY A 12 -27.89 -16.75 19.43
C GLY A 12 -27.21 -18.07 19.07
N ASN A 13 -27.14 -18.34 17.78
CA ASN A 13 -26.24 -19.32 17.17
C ASN A 13 -25.61 -18.67 15.94
N THR A 14 -24.74 -17.70 16.20
CA THR A 14 -24.14 -16.84 15.18
C THR A 14 -22.84 -17.44 14.66
N ASP A 15 -22.79 -17.70 13.36
CA ASP A 15 -21.54 -17.95 12.65
C ASP A 15 -20.90 -16.59 12.30
N TRP A 16 -20.01 -16.10 13.15
CA TRP A 16 -19.37 -14.79 13.00
C TRP A 16 -18.54 -14.67 11.72
N ILE A 17 -17.92 -15.77 11.28
CA ILE A 17 -17.15 -15.75 10.02
C ILE A 17 -18.11 -15.48 8.84
N LYS A 18 -19.22 -16.22 8.74
CA LYS A 18 -20.19 -15.98 7.68
C LYS A 18 -20.94 -14.66 7.83
N THR A 19 -21.08 -14.17 9.05
CA THR A 19 -21.74 -12.88 9.32
C THR A 19 -20.89 -11.71 8.85
N LEU A 20 -19.61 -11.69 9.19
CA LEU A 20 -18.71 -10.56 8.97
C LEU A 20 -17.99 -10.60 7.62
N PHE A 21 -17.78 -11.80 7.07
CA PHE A 21 -17.08 -11.98 5.81
C PHE A 21 -17.97 -12.53 4.71
N GLY A 22 -17.72 -12.11 3.50
CA GLY A 22 -18.43 -12.50 2.30
C GLY A 22 -17.51 -12.88 1.16
N ASN A 23 -18.11 -13.03 -0.01
CA ASN A 23 -17.37 -13.20 -1.25
C ASN A 23 -16.98 -11.83 -1.80
N SER A 24 -15.83 -11.79 -2.42
CA SER A 24 -15.31 -10.61 -3.08
C SER A 24 -15.12 -10.86 -4.57
N PHE A 25 -15.27 -9.81 -5.35
CA PHE A 25 -14.97 -9.82 -6.77
C PHE A 25 -13.61 -9.13 -7.00
N THR A 26 -12.76 -9.79 -7.79
CA THR A 26 -11.48 -9.23 -8.22
C THR A 26 -11.43 -9.28 -9.73
N HIS A 27 -11.03 -8.17 -10.35
CA HIS A 27 -10.77 -8.13 -11.78
C HIS A 27 -9.44 -7.44 -12.08
N GLU A 28 -8.79 -7.92 -13.13
CA GLU A 28 -7.50 -7.41 -13.59
C GLU A 28 -7.51 -7.24 -15.11
N HIS A 29 -7.05 -6.08 -15.56
CA HIS A 29 -6.94 -5.75 -16.96
C HIS A 29 -5.49 -5.43 -17.30
N SER A 30 -4.97 -6.07 -18.34
CA SER A 30 -3.61 -5.85 -18.81
C SER A 30 -3.60 -5.56 -20.30
N LEU A 31 -2.87 -4.52 -20.67
CA LEU A 31 -2.62 -4.17 -22.06
C LEU A 31 -1.12 -4.02 -22.28
N SER A 32 -0.59 -4.60 -23.34
CA SER A 32 0.80 -4.39 -23.71
C SER A 32 0.96 -4.22 -25.21
N VAL A 33 1.93 -3.40 -25.58
CA VAL A 33 2.34 -3.15 -26.96
C VAL A 33 3.85 -3.21 -27.02
N ASN A 34 4.37 -3.94 -27.99
CA ASN A 34 5.79 -3.99 -28.28
C ASN A 34 6.01 -3.91 -29.78
N GLY A 35 7.14 -3.37 -30.18
CA GLY A 35 7.53 -3.24 -31.56
C GLY A 35 8.92 -2.68 -31.71
N GLY A 36 9.30 -2.42 -32.94
CA GLY A 36 10.59 -1.81 -33.21
C GLY A 36 11.12 -2.14 -34.59
N THR A 37 12.38 -1.77 -34.77
CA THR A 37 13.22 -2.08 -35.93
C THR A 37 14.46 -2.81 -35.44
N ASP A 38 15.38 -3.14 -36.34
CA ASP A 38 16.69 -3.73 -35.98
C ASP A 38 17.51 -2.83 -35.06
N LYS A 39 17.23 -1.51 -35.03
CA LYS A 39 17.96 -0.52 -34.23
C LYS A 39 17.22 -0.05 -32.99
N ILE A 40 15.91 -0.07 -32.98
CA ILE A 40 15.12 0.46 -31.88
C ILE A 40 14.03 -0.55 -31.54
N GLN A 41 13.94 -0.93 -30.28
CA GLN A 41 12.90 -1.80 -29.75
C GLN A 41 12.20 -1.10 -28.60
N TYR A 42 10.89 -1.22 -28.51
CA TYR A 42 10.13 -0.67 -27.40
C TYR A 42 9.11 -1.67 -26.86
N TYR A 43 8.80 -1.51 -25.60
CA TYR A 43 7.75 -2.23 -24.89
C TYR A 43 7.02 -1.27 -23.95
N LEU A 44 5.70 -1.25 -24.06
CA LEU A 44 4.81 -0.49 -23.18
C LEU A 44 3.80 -1.47 -22.58
N SER A 45 3.51 -1.34 -21.30
CA SER A 45 2.41 -2.08 -20.68
C SER A 45 1.71 -1.23 -19.62
N ALA A 46 0.41 -1.43 -19.51
CA ALA A 46 -0.44 -0.91 -18.46
C ALA A 46 -1.24 -2.06 -17.85
N ASN A 47 -1.37 -2.04 -16.53
CA ASN A 47 -2.15 -3.01 -15.79
C ASN A 47 -2.99 -2.29 -14.73
N TYR A 48 -4.24 -2.70 -14.61
CA TYR A 48 -5.18 -2.25 -13.58
C TYR A 48 -5.74 -3.46 -12.86
N LEU A 49 -5.65 -3.46 -11.53
CA LEU A 49 -6.27 -4.44 -10.64
C LEU A 49 -7.24 -3.70 -9.73
N ASP A 50 -8.46 -4.23 -9.62
CA ASP A 50 -9.43 -3.86 -8.60
C ASP A 50 -9.82 -5.11 -7.82
N GLN A 51 -9.57 -5.08 -6.53
CA GLN A 51 -9.81 -6.17 -5.60
C GLN A 51 -10.71 -5.67 -4.47
N GLY A 52 -11.97 -6.05 -4.51
CA GLY A 52 -12.88 -5.83 -3.39
C GLY A 52 -12.45 -6.62 -2.16
N GLY A 53 -12.80 -6.13 -1.00
CA GLY A 53 -12.49 -6.79 0.25
C GLY A 53 -13.48 -7.90 0.62
N LEU A 54 -13.21 -8.55 1.72
CA LEU A 54 -14.05 -9.64 2.23
C LEU A 54 -15.04 -9.19 3.30
N LEU A 55 -14.93 -7.98 3.81
CA LEU A 55 -15.83 -7.46 4.84
C LEU A 55 -17.21 -7.18 4.27
N LYS A 56 -18.25 -7.65 4.95
CA LYS A 56 -19.65 -7.33 4.63
C LYS A 56 -20.10 -5.98 5.18
N PHE A 57 -19.32 -5.42 6.10
CA PHE A 57 -19.59 -4.18 6.78
C PHE A 57 -18.38 -3.28 6.70
N GLY A 58 -18.59 -2.02 6.30
CA GLY A 58 -17.54 -1.01 6.29
C GLY A 58 -16.53 -1.15 5.17
N ASP A 59 -16.96 -1.48 3.98
CA ASP A 59 -16.22 -1.55 2.70
C ASP A 59 -14.68 -1.52 2.79
N ASP A 60 -14.04 -2.56 2.31
CA ASP A 60 -12.60 -2.62 2.10
C ASP A 60 -12.29 -2.88 0.62
N ASN A 61 -11.30 -2.19 0.08
CA ASN A 61 -10.96 -2.23 -1.34
C ASN A 61 -9.48 -1.97 -1.56
N LYS A 62 -8.92 -2.62 -2.58
CA LYS A 62 -7.55 -2.39 -3.04
C LYS A 62 -7.51 -2.23 -4.54
N GLN A 63 -6.98 -1.10 -5.00
CA GLN A 63 -6.74 -0.82 -6.42
C GLN A 63 -5.25 -0.72 -6.69
N ARG A 64 -4.80 -1.25 -7.82
CA ARG A 64 -3.41 -1.15 -8.25
C ARG A 64 -3.33 -0.76 -9.72
N TYR A 65 -2.57 0.28 -9.97
CA TYR A 65 -2.22 0.78 -11.30
C TYR A 65 -0.73 0.52 -11.53
N SER A 66 -0.39 -0.14 -12.62
CA SER A 66 1.00 -0.40 -13.00
C SER A 66 1.24 0.05 -14.43
N PHE A 67 2.35 0.73 -14.65
CA PHE A 67 2.80 1.13 -15.97
C PHE A 67 4.27 0.79 -16.15
N THR A 68 4.62 0.20 -17.29
CA THR A 68 6.00 -0.11 -17.65
C THR A 68 6.27 0.41 -19.06
N ALA A 69 7.40 1.12 -19.22
CA ALA A 69 7.92 1.51 -20.51
C ALA A 69 9.38 1.09 -20.61
N LYS A 70 9.77 0.48 -21.74
CA LYS A 70 11.16 0.14 -22.04
C LYS A 70 11.45 0.54 -23.48
N ILE A 71 12.66 1.06 -23.69
CA ILE A 71 13.20 1.34 -25.00
C ILE A 71 14.67 0.91 -25.04
N ASN A 72 15.07 0.20 -26.08
CA ASN A 72 16.44 -0.13 -26.37
C ASN A 72 16.75 0.45 -27.75
N ALA A 73 17.90 1.12 -27.88
CA ALA A 73 18.31 1.74 -29.13
C ALA A 73 19.80 1.51 -29.38
N ASP A 74 20.10 0.97 -30.56
CA ASP A 74 21.44 0.88 -31.11
C ASP A 74 21.72 2.17 -31.90
N LEU A 75 22.21 3.22 -31.22
CA LEU A 75 22.41 4.55 -31.83
C LEU A 75 23.52 4.52 -32.88
N THR A 76 24.57 3.80 -32.57
CA THR A 76 25.70 3.57 -33.48
C THR A 76 26.22 2.14 -33.31
N LYS A 77 27.23 1.75 -34.12
CA LYS A 77 27.87 0.43 -33.98
C LYS A 77 28.57 0.25 -32.63
N TRP A 78 28.93 1.34 -31.97
CA TRP A 78 29.70 1.35 -30.72
C TRP A 78 28.90 1.86 -29.51
N LEU A 79 27.66 2.34 -29.69
CA LEU A 79 26.83 2.91 -28.61
C LEU A 79 25.41 2.35 -28.63
N LYS A 80 25.03 1.68 -27.55
CA LYS A 80 23.67 1.24 -27.26
C LYS A 80 23.15 1.94 -26.03
N ILE A 81 21.89 2.32 -26.05
CA ILE A 81 21.18 2.93 -24.90
C ILE A 81 19.95 2.08 -24.58
N SER A 82 19.73 1.86 -23.31
CA SER A 82 18.53 1.25 -22.79
C SER A 82 17.91 2.13 -21.71
N TYR A 83 16.62 2.37 -21.81
CA TYR A 83 15.86 3.05 -20.77
C TYR A 83 14.65 2.23 -20.36
N SER A 84 14.44 2.11 -19.08
CA SER A 84 13.28 1.43 -18.51
C SER A 84 12.69 2.29 -17.39
N MET A 85 11.38 2.44 -17.43
CA MET A 85 10.59 3.10 -16.40
C MET A 85 9.50 2.13 -15.92
N ARG A 86 9.27 2.09 -14.61
CA ARG A 86 8.14 1.40 -13.97
C ARG A 86 7.48 2.33 -12.97
N PHE A 87 6.18 2.38 -13.04
CA PHE A 87 5.35 3.08 -12.07
C PHE A 87 4.30 2.11 -11.52
N ASN A 88 4.14 2.09 -10.19
CA ASN A 88 3.07 1.36 -9.53
C ASN A 88 2.44 2.28 -8.50
N ARG A 89 1.12 2.41 -8.56
CA ARG A 89 0.29 2.99 -7.50
C ARG A 89 -0.58 1.89 -6.91
N THR A 90 -0.63 1.83 -5.60
CA THR A 90 -1.58 0.99 -4.86
C THR A 90 -2.36 1.87 -3.92
N ASP A 91 -3.66 1.92 -4.12
CA ASP A 91 -4.63 2.55 -3.23
C ASP A 91 -5.34 1.44 -2.44
N TYR A 92 -5.43 1.62 -1.13
CA TYR A 92 -6.10 0.71 -0.22
C TYR A 92 -6.98 1.50 0.74
N GLU A 93 -8.20 1.05 0.92
CA GLU A 93 -9.16 1.63 1.87
C GLU A 93 -9.82 0.52 2.67
N ALA A 94 -10.03 0.77 3.97
CA ALA A 94 -10.72 -0.15 4.89
C ALA A 94 -11.28 0.63 6.08
N PRO A 95 -12.20 0.05 6.88
CA PRO A 95 -12.52 0.59 8.20
C PRO A 95 -11.27 0.73 9.05
N SER A 96 -11.11 1.82 9.81
CA SER A 96 -9.93 2.02 10.68
C SER A 96 -9.74 0.88 11.67
N PHE A 97 -10.83 0.32 12.17
CA PHE A 97 -10.84 -0.81 13.08
C PHE A 97 -10.28 -2.11 12.46
N ALA A 98 -10.44 -2.29 11.14
CA ALA A 98 -9.95 -3.46 10.39
C ALA A 98 -8.81 -3.11 9.43
N GLY A 99 -8.38 -1.86 9.35
CA GLY A 99 -7.33 -1.38 8.45
C GLY A 99 -5.91 -1.63 8.96
N GLY A 100 -4.93 -1.33 8.11
CA GLY A 100 -3.51 -1.46 8.43
C GLY A 100 -2.95 -2.86 8.19
N ASP A 101 -1.97 -3.27 8.99
CA ASP A 101 -1.36 -4.60 8.86
C ASP A 101 -2.26 -5.67 9.49
N ILE A 102 -2.76 -6.56 8.64
CA ILE A 102 -3.65 -7.67 9.03
C ILE A 102 -3.04 -8.57 10.13
N LYS A 103 -1.72 -8.71 10.16
CA LYS A 103 -1.03 -9.58 11.13
C LYS A 103 -1.05 -9.01 12.54
N SER A 104 -1.10 -7.68 12.66
CA SER A 104 -1.16 -6.97 13.94
C SER A 104 -2.57 -6.48 14.28
N ASN A 105 -3.54 -6.67 13.38
CA ASN A 105 -4.88 -6.18 13.57
C ASN A 105 -5.69 -7.09 14.50
N VAL A 106 -6.08 -6.55 15.63
CA VAL A 106 -6.81 -7.25 16.70
C VAL A 106 -8.17 -7.75 16.21
N PHE A 107 -8.85 -7.03 15.30
CA PHE A 107 -10.15 -7.44 14.78
C PHE A 107 -10.13 -8.82 14.14
N TYR A 108 -9.20 -9.09 13.22
CA TYR A 108 -9.11 -10.39 12.54
C TYR A 108 -8.77 -11.52 13.50
N PHE A 109 -7.95 -11.23 14.52
CA PHE A 109 -7.62 -12.19 15.56
C PHE A 109 -8.82 -12.51 16.46
N ASP A 110 -9.60 -11.50 16.82
CA ASP A 110 -10.71 -11.64 17.77
C ASP A 110 -11.94 -12.29 17.14
N VAL A 111 -12.19 -12.12 15.84
CA VAL A 111 -13.36 -12.72 15.15
C VAL A 111 -13.45 -14.22 15.38
N GLY A 112 -12.30 -14.93 15.37
CA GLY A 112 -12.24 -16.36 15.66
C GLY A 112 -12.57 -16.75 17.11
N ARG A 113 -12.72 -15.75 17.99
CA ARG A 113 -12.98 -15.90 19.44
C ARG A 113 -14.34 -15.39 19.84
N TYR A 114 -15.12 -14.81 18.91
CA TYR A 114 -16.44 -14.31 19.21
C TYR A 114 -17.38 -15.45 19.58
N TRP A 115 -18.12 -15.25 20.63
CA TRP A 115 -19.03 -16.27 21.15
C TRP A 115 -20.25 -16.44 20.26
N PRO A 116 -20.50 -17.66 19.75
CA PRO A 116 -21.61 -17.89 18.84
C PRO A 116 -22.98 -17.69 19.48
N VAL A 117 -23.06 -17.75 20.82
CA VAL A 117 -24.33 -17.53 21.55
C VAL A 117 -24.80 -16.07 21.56
N ILE A 118 -23.95 -15.12 21.12
CA ILE A 118 -24.32 -13.71 21.03
C ILE A 118 -25.00 -13.48 19.70
N PRO A 119 -26.22 -12.89 19.67
CA PRO A 119 -26.91 -12.53 18.43
C PRO A 119 -26.26 -11.33 17.74
N VAL A 120 -26.45 -11.19 16.44
CA VAL A 120 -25.95 -10.05 15.65
C VAL A 120 -26.64 -8.74 16.04
N VAL A 121 -27.95 -8.83 16.28
CA VAL A 121 -28.81 -7.70 16.68
C VAL A 121 -29.52 -8.01 17.99
N ASP A 122 -29.78 -6.98 18.76
CA ASP A 122 -30.57 -7.06 19.96
C ASP A 122 -32.08 -7.10 19.67
N PRO A 123 -32.96 -7.31 20.67
CA PRO A 123 -34.40 -7.30 20.48
C PRO A 123 -34.98 -5.96 19.97
N ASN A 124 -34.27 -4.88 20.08
CA ASN A 124 -34.64 -3.55 19.55
C ASN A 124 -34.23 -3.34 18.10
N GLY A 125 -33.45 -4.27 17.52
CA GLY A 125 -32.95 -4.21 16.15
C GLY A 125 -31.60 -3.50 15.99
N PHE A 126 -30.91 -3.13 17.09
CA PHE A 126 -29.59 -2.56 17.07
C PHE A 126 -28.52 -3.65 17.00
N TYR A 127 -27.40 -3.37 16.36
CA TYR A 127 -26.26 -4.29 16.39
C TYR A 127 -25.71 -4.42 17.82
N THR A 128 -25.40 -5.65 18.21
CA THR A 128 -24.80 -5.89 19.54
C THR A 128 -23.37 -5.34 19.55
N VAL A 129 -22.93 -4.86 20.70
CA VAL A 129 -21.59 -4.28 20.88
C VAL A 129 -20.49 -5.32 20.55
N GLU A 130 -20.74 -6.56 20.91
CA GLU A 130 -19.85 -7.69 20.67
C GLU A 130 -19.66 -7.99 19.17
N SER A 131 -20.65 -7.66 18.33
CA SER A 131 -20.56 -7.87 16.88
C SER A 131 -19.48 -7.02 16.21
N LYS A 132 -19.09 -5.89 16.84
CA LYS A 132 -18.16 -4.88 16.31
C LYS A 132 -18.62 -4.23 14.99
N ILE A 133 -19.85 -4.44 14.55
CA ILE A 133 -20.36 -3.93 13.28
C ILE A 133 -20.37 -2.41 13.27
N TYR A 134 -20.81 -1.76 14.37
CA TYR A 134 -20.74 -0.30 14.48
C TYR A 134 -19.30 0.24 14.34
N GLN A 135 -18.30 -0.46 14.88
CA GLN A 135 -16.90 -0.06 14.73
C GLN A 135 -16.42 -0.19 13.28
N LEU A 136 -16.93 -1.16 12.53
CA LEU A 136 -16.61 -1.32 11.12
C LEU A 136 -17.29 -0.28 10.22
N THR A 137 -18.53 0.11 10.55
CA THR A 137 -19.33 1.01 9.70
C THR A 137 -19.16 2.48 10.05
N GLU A 138 -18.99 2.80 11.33
CA GLU A 138 -19.00 4.17 11.87
C GLU A 138 -17.67 4.57 12.51
N GLY A 139 -16.74 3.63 12.72
CA GLY A 139 -15.50 3.83 13.47
C GLY A 139 -14.42 4.62 12.75
N GLY A 140 -14.66 5.09 11.53
CA GLY A 140 -13.71 5.83 10.71
C GLY A 140 -13.05 4.99 9.61
N ARG A 141 -12.13 5.61 8.86
CA ARG A 141 -11.52 5.03 7.65
C ARG A 141 -9.99 5.05 7.72
N TYR A 142 -9.40 3.97 7.24
CA TYR A 142 -7.99 3.87 6.93
C TYR A 142 -7.81 3.92 5.42
N LYS A 143 -7.02 4.87 4.92
CA LYS A 143 -6.67 5.00 3.50
C LYS A 143 -5.17 5.00 3.35
N SER A 144 -4.66 4.26 2.39
CA SER A 144 -3.22 4.18 2.09
C SER A 144 -3.00 4.27 0.61
N GLN A 145 -2.19 5.24 0.17
CA GLN A 145 -1.69 5.36 -1.20
C GLN A 145 -0.20 5.11 -1.21
N LYS A 146 0.25 4.14 -2.00
CA LYS A 146 1.67 3.83 -2.18
C LYS A 146 2.06 3.98 -3.64
N ASP A 147 2.99 4.88 -3.92
CA ASP A 147 3.56 5.10 -5.25
C ASP A 147 5.01 4.63 -5.27
N VAL A 148 5.34 3.82 -6.25
CA VAL A 148 6.73 3.39 -6.51
C VAL A 148 7.05 3.73 -7.96
N MET A 149 8.09 4.55 -8.15
CA MET A 149 8.61 4.89 -9.47
C MET A 149 10.07 4.45 -9.56
N ALA A 150 10.41 3.68 -10.57
CA ALA A 150 11.75 3.21 -10.83
C ALA A 150 12.17 3.57 -12.26
N HIS A 151 13.37 4.12 -12.40
CA HIS A 151 14.02 4.44 -13.67
C HIS A 151 15.34 3.72 -13.73
N GLN A 152 15.66 3.16 -14.87
CA GLN A 152 16.96 2.61 -15.20
C GLN A 152 17.39 3.16 -16.56
N LEU A 153 18.54 3.79 -16.60
CA LEU A 153 19.19 4.25 -17.81
C LEU A 153 20.53 3.53 -17.94
N ALA A 154 20.72 2.82 -19.04
CA ALA A 154 21.93 2.07 -19.29
C ALA A 154 22.55 2.47 -20.61
N PHE A 155 23.87 2.57 -20.62
CA PHE A 155 24.70 2.79 -21.80
C PHE A 155 25.69 1.64 -21.93
N ILE A 156 25.84 1.11 -23.13
CA ILE A 156 26.89 0.17 -23.49
C ILE A 156 27.70 0.83 -24.57
N VAL A 157 28.97 1.12 -24.28
CA VAL A 157 29.94 1.75 -25.19
C VAL A 157 31.02 0.73 -25.53
N GLU A 158 31.20 0.46 -26.80
CA GLU A 158 32.29 -0.42 -27.32
C GLU A 158 33.26 0.40 -28.17
N PRO A 159 34.23 1.12 -27.54
CA PRO A 159 35.13 2.05 -28.25
C PRO A 159 36.01 1.35 -29.27
N ILE A 160 36.42 0.13 -28.94
CA ILE A 160 37.18 -0.77 -29.81
C ILE A 160 36.65 -2.18 -29.63
N LYS A 161 36.89 -3.04 -30.60
CA LYS A 161 36.49 -4.44 -30.56
C LYS A 161 36.95 -5.12 -29.26
N ASP A 162 36.02 -5.90 -28.66
CA ASP A 162 36.24 -6.69 -27.45
C ASP A 162 36.39 -5.88 -26.14
N TRP A 163 36.28 -4.53 -26.18
CA TRP A 163 36.27 -3.67 -25.01
C TRP A 163 34.93 -2.98 -24.83
N LYS A 164 34.21 -3.31 -23.74
CA LYS A 164 32.90 -2.74 -23.40
C LYS A 164 32.99 -1.94 -22.12
N ILE A 165 32.31 -0.81 -22.12
CA ILE A 165 32.08 0.03 -20.94
C ILE A 165 30.58 0.07 -20.74
N ASN A 166 30.11 -0.35 -19.56
CA ASN A 166 28.72 -0.38 -19.17
C ASN A 166 28.49 0.67 -18.08
N VAL A 167 27.52 1.52 -18.29
CA VAL A 167 27.09 2.54 -17.32
C VAL A 167 25.62 2.32 -17.05
N GLU A 168 25.25 2.02 -15.82
CA GLU A 168 23.87 1.84 -15.40
C GLU A 168 23.54 2.82 -14.28
N LEU A 169 22.50 3.61 -14.47
CA LEU A 169 21.98 4.57 -13.51
C LEU A 169 20.58 4.11 -13.09
N ASN A 170 20.47 3.66 -11.85
CA ASN A 170 19.23 3.21 -11.27
C ASN A 170 18.72 4.25 -10.28
N TYR A 171 17.48 4.68 -10.45
CA TYR A 171 16.79 5.57 -9.53
C TYR A 171 15.43 5.00 -9.16
N ARG A 172 15.13 4.97 -7.86
CA ARG A 172 13.82 4.57 -7.36
C ARG A 172 13.34 5.57 -6.31
N SER A 173 12.11 6.01 -6.47
CA SER A 173 11.41 6.78 -5.45
C SER A 173 10.18 6.01 -4.95
N ASN A 174 9.95 6.07 -3.64
CA ASN A 174 8.76 5.54 -3.00
C ASN A 174 8.07 6.69 -2.26
N TYR A 175 6.76 6.76 -2.40
CA TYR A 175 5.90 7.66 -1.64
C TYR A 175 4.83 6.81 -0.97
N ASN A 176 4.54 7.11 0.28
CA ASN A 176 3.44 6.48 1.00
C ASN A 176 2.70 7.56 1.77
N PHE A 177 1.39 7.65 1.54
CA PHE A 177 0.50 8.56 2.23
C PHE A 177 -0.59 7.72 2.88
N ASN A 178 -0.72 7.83 4.20
CA ASN A 178 -1.78 7.17 4.93
C ASN A 178 -2.61 8.22 5.64
N HIS A 179 -3.91 8.07 5.52
CA HIS A 179 -4.91 8.76 6.32
C HIS A 179 -5.56 7.73 7.25
N THR A 180 -5.71 8.06 8.50
CA THR A 180 -6.46 7.24 9.46
C THR A 180 -7.31 8.17 10.31
N ASP A 181 -8.60 7.99 10.28
CA ASP A 181 -9.49 8.63 11.25
C ASP A 181 -10.16 7.58 12.13
N TYR A 182 -10.38 7.94 13.38
CA TYR A 182 -11.19 7.21 14.34
C TYR A 182 -12.35 8.09 14.78
N GLN A 183 -13.57 7.66 14.47
CA GLN A 183 -14.79 8.34 14.89
C GLN A 183 -15.28 7.76 16.23
N THR A 184 -15.91 8.61 17.04
CA THR A 184 -16.60 8.13 18.25
C THR A 184 -17.76 7.24 17.85
N VAL A 185 -17.78 6.01 18.36
CA VAL A 185 -18.80 5.02 18.00
C VAL A 185 -19.78 4.85 19.15
N TYR A 186 -21.06 4.87 18.81
CA TYR A 186 -22.16 4.72 19.75
C TYR A 186 -22.80 3.34 19.63
N GLY A 187 -23.13 2.74 20.74
CA GLY A 187 -24.09 1.64 20.89
C GLY A 187 -25.34 2.13 21.60
N TYR A 188 -26.30 1.25 21.77
CA TYR A 188 -27.57 1.57 22.38
C TYR A 188 -27.87 0.60 23.51
N ASP A 189 -28.38 1.12 24.64
CA ASP A 189 -28.85 0.30 25.75
C ASP A 189 -30.25 -0.28 25.48
N VAL A 190 -30.77 -1.08 26.42
CA VAL A 190 -32.07 -1.68 26.34
C VAL A 190 -33.23 -0.65 26.25
N SER A 191 -32.99 0.56 26.72
CA SER A 191 -33.90 1.71 26.68
C SER A 191 -33.71 2.57 25.43
N LYS A 192 -32.84 2.16 24.52
CA LYS A 192 -32.47 2.85 23.27
C LYS A 192 -31.68 4.15 23.47
N ASN A 193 -31.07 4.34 24.63
CA ASN A 193 -30.19 5.48 24.84
C ASN A 193 -28.83 5.19 24.24
N PRO A 194 -28.21 6.15 23.52
CA PRO A 194 -26.88 5.99 22.99
C PRO A 194 -25.84 6.08 24.11
N TYR A 195 -24.81 5.25 24.03
CA TYR A 195 -23.59 5.35 24.85
C TYR A 195 -22.35 5.02 24.03
N ILE A 196 -21.22 5.55 24.42
CA ILE A 196 -19.96 5.36 23.68
C ILE A 196 -19.44 3.94 23.91
N ILE A 197 -19.21 3.21 22.82
CA ILE A 197 -18.67 1.84 22.82
C ILE A 197 -17.22 1.77 22.32
N ALA A 198 -16.77 2.74 21.54
CA ALA A 198 -15.38 2.84 21.08
C ALA A 198 -15.00 4.28 20.78
N ASN A 199 -13.69 4.56 20.81
CA ASN A 199 -13.09 5.85 20.47
C ASN A 199 -13.75 7.02 21.23
N GLN A 200 -13.55 7.08 22.55
CA GLN A 200 -14.13 8.11 23.42
C GLN A 200 -13.82 9.53 22.90
N THR A 201 -12.67 9.71 22.26
CA THR A 201 -12.30 10.93 21.55
C THR A 201 -11.99 10.56 20.11
N SER A 202 -12.63 11.22 19.18
CA SER A 202 -12.34 11.06 17.75
C SER A 202 -10.97 11.66 17.41
N SER A 203 -10.28 11.09 16.44
CA SER A 203 -8.95 11.54 16.06
C SER A 203 -8.68 11.33 14.57
N VAL A 204 -7.77 12.12 14.02
CA VAL A 204 -7.27 11.96 12.67
C VAL A 204 -5.74 11.94 12.67
N THR A 205 -5.16 11.06 11.88
CA THR A 205 -3.71 10.94 11.70
C THR A 205 -3.40 10.90 10.21
N GLU A 206 -2.48 11.78 9.81
CA GLU A 206 -1.89 11.81 8.47
C GLU A 206 -0.44 11.38 8.57
N TYR A 207 -0.05 10.46 7.69
CA TYR A 207 1.31 9.99 7.56
C TYR A 207 1.80 10.16 6.14
N ALA A 208 2.95 10.79 5.97
CA ALA A 208 3.61 10.93 4.68
C ALA A 208 5.04 10.40 4.76
N TYR A 209 5.40 9.51 3.85
CA TYR A 209 6.74 8.97 3.72
C TYR A 209 7.24 9.13 2.29
N LYS A 210 8.51 9.49 2.18
CA LYS A 210 9.25 9.53 0.90
C LYS A 210 10.60 8.89 1.08
N SER A 211 11.00 8.03 0.13
CA SER A 211 12.40 7.60 0.01
C SER A 211 12.87 7.70 -1.43
N ASN A 212 14.16 7.97 -1.57
CA ASN A 212 14.87 7.97 -2.84
C ASN A 212 16.07 7.04 -2.73
N PHE A 213 16.24 6.20 -3.73
CA PHE A 213 17.39 5.33 -3.88
C PHE A 213 18.04 5.61 -5.23
N PHE A 214 19.34 5.91 -5.21
CA PHE A 214 20.14 6.11 -6.41
C PHE A 214 21.33 5.17 -6.38
N ASN A 215 21.50 4.39 -7.44
CA ASN A 215 22.56 3.40 -7.56
C ASN A 215 23.20 3.49 -8.95
N PRO A 216 24.31 4.25 -9.09
CA PRO A 216 25.17 4.18 -10.25
C PRO A 216 26.03 2.92 -10.21
N ASN A 217 26.13 2.22 -11.32
CA ASN A 217 26.95 1.05 -11.54
C ASN A 217 27.72 1.24 -12.86
N ILE A 218 29.04 1.26 -12.78
CA ILE A 218 29.91 1.48 -13.94
C ILE A 218 30.92 0.35 -13.95
N PHE A 219 30.97 -0.42 -15.02
CA PHE A 219 31.96 -1.46 -15.16
C PHE A 219 32.50 -1.53 -16.60
N THR A 220 33.74 -1.87 -16.71
CA THR A 220 34.40 -2.10 -17.99
C THR A 220 34.89 -3.54 -18.08
N GLU A 221 34.75 -4.13 -19.25
CA GLU A 221 35.28 -5.46 -19.54
C GLU A 221 36.07 -5.46 -20.84
N TYR A 222 37.19 -6.11 -20.81
CA TYR A 222 38.00 -6.40 -21.98
C TYR A 222 38.23 -7.89 -22.09
N GLY A 223 37.86 -8.48 -23.22
CA GLY A 223 38.02 -9.90 -23.49
C GLY A 223 38.88 -10.10 -24.73
N LYS A 224 39.76 -11.08 -24.74
CA LYS A 224 40.56 -11.44 -25.92
C LYS A 224 40.76 -12.93 -26.01
N SER A 225 40.48 -13.45 -27.18
CA SER A 225 40.80 -14.83 -27.57
C SER A 225 42.08 -14.83 -28.39
N LEU A 226 43.05 -15.63 -27.98
CA LEU A 226 44.31 -15.81 -28.70
C LEU A 226 44.20 -17.01 -29.64
N GLU A 227 44.95 -17.00 -30.74
CA GLU A 227 45.01 -18.10 -31.68
C GLU A 227 45.49 -19.42 -31.05
N SER A 228 46.26 -19.31 -29.93
CA SER A 228 46.69 -20.46 -29.13
C SER A 228 45.56 -21.14 -28.33
N GLY A 229 44.29 -20.69 -28.47
CA GLY A 229 43.14 -21.22 -27.77
C GLY A 229 42.91 -20.66 -26.36
N HIS A 230 43.77 -19.78 -25.88
CA HIS A 230 43.57 -19.11 -24.58
C HIS A 230 42.58 -17.95 -24.67
N ASN A 231 41.71 -17.83 -23.71
CA ASN A 231 40.71 -16.75 -23.60
C ASN A 231 40.96 -15.98 -22.31
N PHE A 232 41.12 -14.67 -22.42
CA PHE A 232 41.31 -13.76 -21.28
C PHE A 232 40.12 -12.82 -21.19
N LYS A 233 39.62 -12.61 -19.99
CA LYS A 233 38.60 -11.58 -19.67
C LYS A 233 39.00 -10.87 -18.39
N VAL A 234 39.07 -9.56 -18.46
CA VAL A 234 39.33 -8.68 -17.33
C VAL A 234 38.13 -7.77 -17.15
N MET A 235 37.68 -7.61 -15.93
CA MET A 235 36.57 -6.72 -15.56
C MET A 235 37.02 -5.86 -14.39
N LEU A 236 36.71 -4.56 -14.49
CA LEU A 236 36.86 -3.59 -13.40
C LEU A 236 35.52 -2.83 -13.26
N GLY A 237 35.06 -2.65 -12.04
CA GLY A 237 33.78 -1.99 -11.80
C GLY A 237 33.77 -1.13 -10.56
N PHE A 238 32.87 -0.17 -10.56
CA PHE A 238 32.51 0.69 -9.44
C PHE A 238 30.99 0.71 -9.28
N GLN A 239 30.52 0.54 -8.05
CA GLN A 239 29.12 0.67 -7.68
C GLN A 239 29.00 1.53 -6.43
N SER A 240 27.97 2.36 -6.37
CA SER A 240 27.64 3.15 -5.20
C SER A 240 26.14 3.11 -4.94
N GLU A 241 25.75 3.27 -3.70
CA GLU A 241 24.35 3.35 -3.29
C GLU A 241 24.12 4.58 -2.42
N LEU A 242 23.11 5.34 -2.75
CA LEU A 242 22.65 6.47 -1.97
C LEU A 242 21.18 6.27 -1.66
N PHE A 243 20.89 6.12 -0.37
CA PHE A 243 19.52 6.05 0.13
C PHE A 243 19.23 7.25 1.01
N LYS A 244 18.08 7.89 0.78
CA LYS A 244 17.57 8.98 1.59
C LYS A 244 16.11 8.74 1.87
N GLN A 245 15.69 8.96 3.10
CA GLN A 245 14.26 8.88 3.47
C GLN A 245 13.86 10.04 4.37
N ARG A 246 12.57 10.31 4.35
CA ARG A 246 11.92 11.28 5.22
C ARG A 246 10.49 10.83 5.46
N ASP A 247 10.04 10.97 6.69
CA ASP A 247 8.64 10.78 7.07
C ASP A 247 8.16 11.94 7.94
N ILE A 248 6.86 12.08 7.95
CA ILE A 248 6.15 13.00 8.84
C ILE A 248 4.83 12.36 9.23
N THR A 249 4.50 12.47 10.51
CA THR A 249 3.20 12.09 11.05
C THR A 249 2.60 13.30 11.74
N ALA A 250 1.36 13.61 11.44
CA ALA A 250 0.58 14.64 12.11
C ALA A 250 -0.72 14.02 12.63
N SER A 251 -1.03 14.20 13.89
CA SER A 251 -2.24 13.68 14.52
C SER A 251 -2.95 14.80 15.29
N GLN A 252 -4.28 14.75 15.29
CA GLN A 252 -5.10 15.70 15.99
C GLN A 252 -6.41 15.05 16.46
N ASP A 253 -6.88 15.46 17.64
CA ASP A 253 -8.07 14.92 18.29
C ASP A 253 -9.28 15.85 18.13
N GLY A 254 -10.50 15.30 18.31
CA GLY A 254 -11.74 16.05 18.33
C GLY A 254 -12.23 16.47 16.96
N ILE A 255 -12.58 15.50 16.11
CA ILE A 255 -13.16 15.76 14.79
C ILE A 255 -14.52 16.46 14.95
N MET A 256 -14.71 17.60 14.26
CA MET A 256 -15.90 18.44 14.35
C MET A 256 -16.78 18.41 13.09
N SER A 257 -16.40 17.69 12.06
CA SER A 257 -17.16 17.65 10.82
C SER A 257 -17.19 16.23 10.25
N GLU A 258 -18.10 15.97 9.32
CA GLU A 258 -18.19 14.71 8.59
C GLU A 258 -16.94 14.40 7.78
N VAL A 259 -16.18 15.44 7.38
CA VAL A 259 -14.90 15.28 6.71
C VAL A 259 -13.78 15.31 7.74
N ALA A 260 -13.25 14.16 8.05
CA ALA A 260 -12.15 13.99 9.01
C ALA A 260 -10.82 14.46 8.39
N THR A 261 -10.40 15.67 8.69
CA THR A 261 -9.10 16.23 8.29
C THR A 261 -8.45 16.93 9.48
N LEU A 262 -7.13 17.15 9.43
CA LEU A 262 -6.41 17.88 10.48
C LEU A 262 -6.98 19.29 10.74
N ASN A 263 -7.53 19.92 9.70
CA ASN A 263 -8.12 21.25 9.81
C ASN A 263 -9.52 21.30 10.43
N THR A 264 -10.16 20.12 10.58
CA THR A 264 -11.53 20.01 11.12
C THR A 264 -11.55 19.42 12.54
N THR A 265 -10.43 19.52 13.26
CA THR A 265 -10.25 19.02 14.62
C THR A 265 -10.04 20.15 15.63
N GLN A 266 -10.36 19.91 16.91
CA GLN A 266 -10.36 20.96 17.90
C GLN A 266 -9.00 21.25 18.56
N THR A 267 -8.21 20.25 18.95
CA THR A 267 -6.97 20.49 19.74
C THR A 267 -6.10 19.26 19.91
N ASN A 268 -4.89 19.46 20.51
CA ASN A 268 -3.85 18.47 20.80
C ASN A 268 -3.12 17.93 19.54
N ALA A 269 -2.62 18.86 18.72
CA ALA A 269 -1.77 18.49 17.60
C ALA A 269 -0.48 17.81 18.07
N GLN A 270 -0.22 16.60 17.59
CA GLN A 270 1.05 15.91 17.76
C GLN A 270 1.70 15.76 16.37
N ASN A 271 2.90 16.32 16.24
CA ASN A 271 3.66 16.21 14.99
C ASN A 271 4.96 15.46 15.26
N ARG A 272 5.25 14.46 14.46
CA ARG A 272 6.51 13.72 14.47
C ARG A 272 7.05 13.64 13.05
N GLY A 273 8.36 13.76 12.88
CA GLY A 273 9.00 13.57 11.59
C GLY A 273 10.41 13.03 11.77
N GLY A 274 10.83 12.19 10.85
CA GLY A 274 12.16 11.61 10.77
C GLY A 274 12.85 11.96 9.45
N TYR A 275 14.19 12.02 9.50
CA TYR A 275 15.04 12.24 8.32
C TYR A 275 16.29 11.37 8.44
N SER A 276 16.62 10.59 7.42
CA SER A 276 17.85 9.82 7.32
C SER A 276 18.34 9.66 5.87
#